data_b9fb5783bb3289bdd8b6ea9f28f3ccde
#
_entry.id   b9fb5783bb3289bdd8b6ea9f28f3ccde
#
_cell.length_a   1.000
_cell.length_b   1.000
_cell.length_c   1.000
_cell.angle_alpha   90.00
_cell.angle_beta   90.00
_cell.angle_gamma   90.00
#
_symmetry.space_group_name_H-M   'P 1'
#
loop_
_entity.id
_entity.type
_entity.pdbx_description
1 polymer ?
#
loop_
_entity_poly.entity_id
_entity_poly.type
_entity_poly.pdbx_seq_one_letter_code
_entity_poly.pdbx_strand_id
1 'polypeptide(L)'
;MKHVASLGAIDSSTFNQEACLSSRTHFVKATPQEALQYAGYLYQSMQRQDPSLSTRPKSFPGELKEQLDALLYMEDFYQVIGGEDEEGAVVVSLTGDPVEYFPSHKTVNVVPIEDFAPVIERVTRATQSVGVYPESLKEGLMDCLVARGVQRFVSLGKSPFAFPGVPQDALELMRRACKWIVDEINPE
;
A
#
# COMPACT_ATOMS: atom_id res chain seq x y z
N MET A 1 -11.20 -5.63 12.86
CA MET A 1 -10.56 -6.27 11.70
C MET A 1 -11.29 -5.99 10.38
N LYS A 2 -12.56 -6.35 10.16
CA LYS A 2 -13.30 -6.09 8.90
C LYS A 2 -13.23 -4.64 8.41
N HIS A 3 -13.44 -3.67 9.30
CA HIS A 3 -13.33 -2.24 8.96
C HIS A 3 -11.93 -1.87 8.48
N VAL A 4 -10.88 -2.35 9.14
CA VAL A 4 -9.49 -2.10 8.73
C VAL A 4 -9.21 -2.70 7.36
N ALA A 5 -9.70 -3.92 7.11
CA ALA A 5 -9.58 -4.59 5.82
C ALA A 5 -10.31 -3.82 4.70
N SER A 6 -11.48 -3.23 4.97
CA SER A 6 -12.18 -2.41 3.96
C SER A 6 -11.42 -1.12 3.62
N LEU A 7 -10.77 -0.50 4.59
CA LEU A 7 -9.88 0.65 4.34
C LEU A 7 -8.65 0.24 3.53
N GLY A 8 -8.02 -0.88 3.89
CA GLY A 8 -6.89 -1.44 3.15
C GLY A 8 -7.24 -1.78 1.70
N ALA A 9 -8.46 -2.29 1.47
CA ALA A 9 -8.95 -2.58 0.13
C ALA A 9 -9.07 -1.32 -0.75
N ILE A 10 -9.48 -0.19 -0.18
CA ILE A 10 -9.50 1.10 -0.90
C ILE A 10 -8.08 1.45 -1.38
N ASP A 11 -7.10 1.41 -0.47
CA ASP A 11 -5.73 1.77 -0.80
C ASP A 11 -5.07 0.80 -1.78
N SER A 12 -5.49 -0.46 -1.81
CA SER A 12 -4.87 -1.49 -2.65
C SER A 12 -5.53 -1.66 -4.02
N SER A 13 -6.85 -1.44 -4.13
CA SER A 13 -7.58 -1.78 -5.36
C SER A 13 -8.03 -0.57 -6.17
N THR A 14 -8.06 0.63 -5.59
CA THR A 14 -8.41 1.83 -6.34
C THR A 14 -7.45 2.02 -7.52
N PHE A 15 -8.01 2.42 -8.67
CA PHE A 15 -7.30 2.51 -9.96
C PHE A 15 -6.66 1.19 -10.40
N ASN A 16 -7.25 0.05 -10.01
CA ASN A 16 -6.74 -1.31 -10.32
C ASN A 16 -5.30 -1.55 -9.83
N GLN A 17 -4.88 -0.86 -8.78
CA GLN A 17 -3.49 -0.89 -8.28
C GLN A 17 -2.44 -0.37 -9.29
N GLU A 18 -2.85 0.34 -10.33
CA GLU A 18 -1.93 0.89 -11.34
C GLU A 18 -1.29 2.22 -10.92
N ALA A 19 -1.85 2.90 -9.90
CA ALA A 19 -1.30 4.14 -9.39
C ALA A 19 -0.07 3.91 -8.49
N CYS A 20 0.87 4.84 -8.53
CA CYS A 20 2.04 4.84 -7.63
C CYS A 20 1.67 4.93 -6.13
N LEU A 21 0.47 5.45 -5.82
CA LEU A 21 -0.07 5.52 -4.46
C LEU A 21 -0.69 4.20 -3.99
N SER A 22 -0.86 3.20 -4.85
CA SER A 22 -1.56 1.96 -4.50
C SER A 22 -0.75 1.14 -3.52
N SER A 23 -1.39 0.71 -2.44
CA SER A 23 -0.77 -0.16 -1.44
C SER A 23 -0.57 -1.57 -2.00
N ARG A 24 0.60 -2.14 -1.75
CA ARG A 24 1.02 -3.45 -2.26
C ARG A 24 1.35 -4.43 -1.14
N THR A 25 1.81 -3.91 -0.01
CA THR A 25 2.18 -4.72 1.15
C THR A 25 1.55 -4.14 2.40
N HIS A 26 0.87 -4.98 3.15
CA HIS A 26 0.27 -4.65 4.43
C HIS A 26 1.04 -5.36 5.56
N PHE A 27 1.78 -4.62 6.35
CA PHE A 27 2.37 -5.12 7.57
C PHE A 27 1.34 -5.04 8.69
N VAL A 28 0.98 -6.18 9.26
CA VAL A 28 -0.10 -6.27 10.24
C VAL A 28 0.47 -6.79 11.55
N LYS A 29 0.39 -5.99 12.61
CA LYS A 29 0.77 -6.44 13.95
C LYS A 29 -0.28 -7.42 14.46
N ALA A 30 -0.05 -8.71 14.21
CA ALA A 30 -1.00 -9.79 14.44
C ALA A 30 -0.28 -11.15 14.43
N THR A 31 -0.94 -12.15 14.99
CA THR A 31 -0.54 -13.54 14.77
C THR A 31 -0.76 -13.97 13.32
N PRO A 32 -0.10 -15.02 12.82
CA PRO A 32 -0.35 -15.55 11.46
C PRO A 32 -1.82 -15.88 11.22
N GLN A 33 -2.52 -16.44 12.22
CA GLN A 33 -3.93 -16.77 12.11
C GLN A 33 -4.83 -15.53 11.96
N GLU A 34 -4.54 -14.47 12.70
CA GLU A 34 -5.26 -13.19 12.56
C GLU A 34 -4.95 -12.50 11.23
N ALA A 35 -3.71 -12.63 10.74
CA ALA A 35 -3.32 -12.12 9.43
C ALA A 35 -4.06 -12.84 8.29
N LEU A 36 -4.25 -14.15 8.38
CA LEU A 36 -5.09 -14.92 7.46
C LEU A 36 -6.56 -14.47 7.50
N GLN A 37 -7.09 -14.23 8.68
CA GLN A 37 -8.45 -13.71 8.82
C GLN A 37 -8.57 -12.29 8.22
N TYR A 38 -7.59 -11.43 8.46
CA TYR A 38 -7.51 -10.10 7.85
C TYR A 38 -7.46 -10.19 6.33
N ALA A 39 -6.61 -11.06 5.79
CA ALA A 39 -6.44 -11.27 4.35
C ALA A 39 -7.75 -11.73 3.68
N GLY A 40 -8.50 -12.62 4.33
CA GLY A 40 -9.84 -13.03 3.85
C GLY A 40 -10.82 -11.87 3.77
N TYR A 41 -10.85 -10.98 4.79
CA TYR A 41 -11.69 -9.79 4.75
C TYR A 41 -11.19 -8.75 3.74
N LEU A 42 -9.88 -8.62 3.57
CA LEU A 42 -9.26 -7.74 2.57
C LEU A 42 -9.68 -8.17 1.16
N TYR A 43 -9.50 -9.45 0.82
CA TYR A 43 -9.91 -10.00 -0.46
C TYR A 43 -11.39 -9.77 -0.75
N GLN A 44 -12.28 -10.12 0.21
CA GLN A 44 -13.72 -9.88 0.06
C GLN A 44 -14.06 -8.40 -0.15
N SER A 45 -13.33 -7.50 0.50
CA SER A 45 -13.55 -6.06 0.37
C SER A 45 -13.03 -5.53 -0.97
N MET A 46 -11.94 -6.07 -1.49
CA MET A 46 -11.42 -5.75 -2.83
C MET A 46 -12.41 -6.14 -3.93
N GLN A 47 -13.15 -7.26 -3.76
CA GLN A 47 -14.17 -7.69 -4.72
C GLN A 47 -15.43 -6.80 -4.73
N ARG A 48 -15.66 -6.03 -3.68
CA ARG A 48 -16.85 -5.18 -3.51
C ARG A 48 -16.59 -3.70 -3.77
N GLN A 49 -15.42 -3.34 -4.31
CA GLN A 49 -15.11 -1.94 -4.63
C GLN A 49 -16.06 -1.42 -5.72
N ASP A 50 -16.33 -0.11 -5.66
CA ASP A 50 -17.14 0.58 -6.67
C ASP A 50 -16.50 0.40 -8.06
N PRO A 51 -17.25 -0.07 -9.07
CA PRO A 51 -16.72 -0.27 -10.42
C PRO A 51 -16.15 1.00 -11.06
N SER A 52 -16.53 2.19 -10.60
CA SER A 52 -15.94 3.45 -11.06
C SER A 52 -14.52 3.67 -10.56
N LEU A 53 -14.15 3.01 -9.45
CA LEU A 53 -12.84 3.13 -8.81
C LEU A 53 -11.93 1.94 -9.07
N SER A 54 -12.52 0.78 -9.29
CA SER A 54 -11.78 -0.47 -9.46
C SER A 54 -12.60 -1.47 -10.29
N THR A 55 -12.02 -1.97 -11.34
CA THR A 55 -12.62 -3.01 -12.19
C THR A 55 -11.94 -4.36 -11.96
N ARG A 56 -12.49 -5.42 -12.50
CA ARG A 56 -11.78 -6.71 -12.52
C ARG A 56 -10.59 -6.61 -13.46
N PRO A 57 -9.41 -7.11 -13.09
CA PRO A 57 -8.29 -7.26 -14.01
C PRO A 57 -8.75 -8.12 -15.20
N LYS A 58 -8.28 -7.80 -16.40
CA LYS A 58 -8.65 -8.59 -17.60
C LYS A 58 -7.89 -9.92 -17.64
N SER A 59 -6.67 -9.92 -17.15
CA SER A 59 -5.81 -11.10 -17.02
C SER A 59 -4.62 -10.75 -16.14
N PHE A 60 -4.05 -11.73 -15.47
CA PHE A 60 -2.74 -11.57 -14.88
C PHE A 60 -1.65 -11.64 -15.96
N PRO A 61 -0.59 -10.83 -15.89
CA PRO A 61 0.63 -11.10 -16.64
C PRO A 61 1.14 -12.52 -16.35
N GLY A 62 1.64 -13.22 -17.37
CA GLY A 62 2.10 -14.60 -17.22
C GLY A 62 3.12 -14.77 -16.09
N GLU A 63 4.05 -13.82 -15.95
CA GLU A 63 5.05 -13.81 -14.89
C GLU A 63 4.39 -13.73 -13.48
N LEU A 64 3.39 -12.86 -13.29
CA LEU A 64 2.69 -12.77 -12.02
C LEU A 64 1.92 -14.06 -11.70
N LYS A 65 1.31 -14.67 -12.72
CA LYS A 65 0.60 -15.94 -12.54
C LYS A 65 1.56 -17.05 -12.13
N GLU A 66 2.70 -17.17 -12.78
CA GLU A 66 3.76 -18.15 -12.44
C GLU A 66 4.24 -17.94 -10.99
N GLN A 67 4.39 -16.68 -10.54
CA GLN A 67 4.75 -16.38 -9.16
C GLN A 67 3.67 -16.84 -8.18
N LEU A 68 2.41 -16.53 -8.45
CA LEU A 68 1.29 -16.94 -7.59
C LEU A 68 1.14 -18.47 -7.54
N ASP A 69 1.26 -19.12 -8.68
CA ASP A 69 1.20 -20.59 -8.80
C ASP A 69 2.36 -21.25 -8.02
N ALA A 70 3.55 -20.68 -8.07
CA ALA A 70 4.70 -21.17 -7.31
C ALA A 70 4.45 -21.09 -5.78
N LEU A 71 3.80 -20.05 -5.30
CA LEU A 71 3.49 -19.89 -3.88
C LEU A 71 2.48 -20.93 -3.36
N LEU A 72 1.61 -21.45 -4.23
CA LEU A 72 0.66 -22.52 -3.86
C LEU A 72 1.37 -23.83 -3.48
N TYR A 73 2.60 -24.05 -3.97
CA TYR A 73 3.43 -25.21 -3.56
C TYR A 73 4.24 -24.95 -2.29
N MET A 74 4.18 -23.74 -1.72
CA MET A 74 4.95 -23.33 -0.56
C MET A 74 4.02 -23.03 0.65
N GLU A 75 3.05 -23.88 0.90
CA GLU A 75 1.97 -23.68 1.89
C GLU A 75 2.47 -23.44 3.33
N ASP A 76 3.64 -23.96 3.68
CA ASP A 76 4.27 -23.73 5.00
C ASP A 76 4.76 -22.27 5.17
N PHE A 77 4.97 -21.57 4.07
CA PHE A 77 5.53 -20.21 4.04
C PHE A 77 4.51 -19.16 3.61
N TYR A 78 3.60 -19.54 2.71
CA TYR A 78 2.64 -18.63 2.10
C TYR A 78 1.24 -19.23 2.03
N GLN A 79 0.24 -18.36 2.17
CA GLN A 79 -1.15 -18.72 1.91
C GLN A 79 -1.73 -17.74 0.88
N VAL A 80 -2.28 -18.27 -0.21
CA VAL A 80 -2.87 -17.47 -1.30
C VAL A 80 -4.39 -17.51 -1.20
N ILE A 81 -5.02 -16.36 -1.23
CA ILE A 81 -6.48 -16.18 -1.22
C ILE A 81 -6.88 -15.50 -2.53
N GLY A 82 -7.72 -16.15 -3.33
CA GLY A 82 -8.06 -15.68 -4.68
C GLY A 82 -7.03 -16.07 -5.73
N GLY A 83 -7.00 -15.38 -6.85
CA GLY A 83 -6.04 -15.60 -7.94
C GLY A 83 -6.49 -16.59 -9.01
N GLU A 84 -7.50 -17.42 -8.75
CA GLU A 84 -8.00 -18.41 -9.71
C GLU A 84 -8.70 -17.78 -10.93
N ASP A 85 -9.52 -16.76 -10.68
CA ASP A 85 -10.33 -16.09 -11.70
C ASP A 85 -9.77 -14.73 -12.15
N GLU A 86 -8.48 -14.49 -11.90
CA GLU A 86 -7.84 -13.22 -12.25
C GLU A 86 -8.49 -11.98 -11.57
N GLU A 87 -9.18 -12.18 -10.48
CA GLU A 87 -9.91 -11.14 -9.73
C GLU A 87 -9.01 -10.38 -8.74
N GLY A 88 -7.72 -10.64 -8.77
CA GLY A 88 -6.77 -10.23 -7.76
C GLY A 88 -6.50 -11.34 -6.76
N ALA A 89 -5.52 -11.15 -5.91
CA ALA A 89 -5.13 -12.11 -4.89
C ALA A 89 -4.62 -11.42 -3.63
N VAL A 90 -4.72 -12.10 -2.49
CA VAL A 90 -4.03 -11.72 -1.27
C VAL A 90 -3.10 -12.85 -0.86
N VAL A 91 -1.82 -12.56 -0.77
CA VAL A 91 -0.80 -13.49 -0.33
C VAL A 91 -0.41 -13.19 1.10
N VAL A 92 -0.55 -14.14 2.00
CA VAL A 92 -0.09 -14.00 3.39
C VAL A 92 1.27 -14.66 3.53
N SER A 93 2.28 -13.90 3.93
CA SER A 93 3.63 -14.42 4.21
C SER A 93 3.71 -14.84 5.67
N LEU A 94 3.74 -16.15 5.95
CA LEU A 94 3.72 -16.69 7.31
C LEU A 94 5.06 -16.52 8.05
N THR A 95 6.14 -16.26 7.31
CA THR A 95 7.50 -16.10 7.87
C THR A 95 7.82 -14.69 8.36
N GLY A 96 6.93 -13.71 8.15
CA GLY A 96 7.20 -12.31 8.46
C GLY A 96 8.03 -11.56 7.40
N ASP A 97 8.40 -12.23 6.30
CA ASP A 97 9.11 -11.63 5.17
C ASP A 97 8.15 -11.39 4.00
N PRO A 98 8.19 -10.19 3.37
CA PRO A 98 7.40 -9.94 2.18
C PRO A 98 7.80 -10.86 1.02
N VAL A 99 6.88 -11.04 0.07
CA VAL A 99 7.19 -11.68 -1.21
C VAL A 99 8.27 -10.90 -1.97
N GLU A 100 9.09 -11.61 -2.73
CA GLU A 100 10.20 -11.00 -3.49
C GLU A 100 9.76 -10.32 -4.78
N TYR A 101 8.62 -10.73 -5.34
CA TYR A 101 8.09 -10.10 -6.55
C TYR A 101 7.29 -8.83 -6.24
N PHE A 102 7.06 -8.01 -7.24
CA PHE A 102 6.28 -6.78 -7.13
C PHE A 102 4.77 -7.05 -7.25
N PRO A 103 3.99 -6.98 -6.17
CA PRO A 103 2.54 -7.19 -6.25
C PRO A 103 1.88 -6.13 -7.13
N SER A 104 1.09 -6.58 -8.11
CA SER A 104 0.38 -5.76 -9.09
C SER A 104 -0.96 -6.40 -9.46
N HIS A 105 -1.77 -5.75 -10.30
CA HIS A 105 -3.04 -6.30 -10.77
C HIS A 105 -3.97 -6.72 -9.62
N LYS A 106 -4.06 -5.87 -8.60
CA LYS A 106 -4.85 -6.13 -7.38
C LYS A 106 -4.36 -7.35 -6.59
N THR A 107 -3.07 -7.63 -6.65
CA THR A 107 -2.45 -8.55 -5.69
C THR A 107 -1.88 -7.77 -4.51
N VAL A 108 -2.05 -8.31 -3.32
CA VAL A 108 -1.58 -7.68 -2.07
C VAL A 108 -0.85 -8.70 -1.23
N ASN A 109 0.32 -8.33 -0.73
CA ASN A 109 1.01 -9.15 0.25
C ASN A 109 0.66 -8.69 1.67
N VAL A 110 0.21 -9.60 2.52
CA VAL A 110 -0.04 -9.39 3.95
C VAL A 110 1.05 -10.07 4.74
N VAL A 111 1.73 -9.30 5.58
CA VAL A 111 2.87 -9.77 6.36
C VAL A 111 2.55 -9.58 7.85
N PRO A 112 2.32 -10.66 8.62
CA PRO A 112 2.20 -10.58 10.06
C PRO A 112 3.54 -10.18 10.68
N ILE A 113 3.49 -9.27 11.63
CA ILE A 113 4.67 -8.77 12.35
C ILE A 113 4.39 -8.71 13.86
N GLU A 114 5.41 -8.90 14.66
CA GLU A 114 5.35 -8.68 16.10
C GLU A 114 5.69 -7.23 16.46
N ASP A 115 6.59 -6.60 15.68
CA ASP A 115 7.13 -5.26 15.89
C ASP A 115 7.30 -4.54 14.55
N PHE A 116 7.30 -3.21 14.59
CA PHE A 116 7.53 -2.35 13.42
C PHE A 116 9.02 -2.13 13.10
N ALA A 117 9.95 -2.45 13.99
CA ALA A 117 11.37 -2.22 13.76
C ALA A 117 11.89 -2.92 12.48
N PRO A 118 11.60 -4.19 12.20
CA PRO A 118 12.00 -4.84 10.94
C PRO A 118 11.36 -4.18 9.70
N VAL A 119 10.14 -3.65 9.85
CA VAL A 119 9.45 -2.94 8.74
C VAL A 119 10.18 -1.64 8.43
N ILE A 120 10.54 -0.87 9.47
CA ILE A 120 11.27 0.39 9.33
C ILE A 120 12.62 0.14 8.62
N GLU A 121 13.31 -0.95 8.94
CA GLU A 121 14.58 -1.31 8.30
C GLU A 121 14.45 -1.61 6.81
N ARG A 122 13.30 -2.15 6.37
CA ARG A 122 13.01 -2.46 4.97
C ARG A 122 12.61 -1.23 4.15
N VAL A 123 12.17 -0.16 4.80
CA VAL A 123 11.79 1.08 4.11
C VAL A 123 13.02 1.73 3.50
N THR A 124 12.89 2.11 2.23
CA THR A 124 13.92 2.78 1.45
C THR A 124 13.34 4.01 0.77
N ARG A 125 14.15 4.75 0.04
CA ARG A 125 13.72 5.87 -0.80
C ARG A 125 12.72 5.49 -1.89
N ALA A 126 12.60 4.20 -2.23
CA ALA A 126 11.58 3.68 -3.14
C ALA A 126 10.19 3.58 -2.46
N THR A 127 10.12 3.65 -1.14
CA THR A 127 8.86 3.67 -0.39
C THR A 127 8.33 5.10 -0.35
N GLN A 128 7.47 5.44 -1.29
CA GLN A 128 6.94 6.79 -1.44
C GLN A 128 5.90 7.15 -0.38
N SER A 129 4.92 6.27 -0.17
CA SER A 129 3.76 6.54 0.69
C SER A 129 3.54 5.42 1.70
N VAL A 130 3.12 5.78 2.90
CA VAL A 130 2.76 4.83 3.96
C VAL A 130 1.38 5.17 4.50
N GLY A 131 0.45 4.21 4.42
CA GLY A 131 -0.86 4.26 5.07
C GLY A 131 -0.78 3.66 6.46
N VAL A 132 -1.33 4.34 7.47
CA VAL A 132 -1.21 3.93 8.88
C VAL A 132 -2.59 3.78 9.52
N TYR A 133 -2.75 2.72 10.31
CA TYR A 133 -3.92 2.49 11.16
C TYR A 133 -3.51 1.76 12.47
N PRO A 134 -4.00 2.15 13.63
CA PRO A 134 -4.74 3.38 13.88
C PRO A 134 -3.87 4.64 13.67
N GLU A 135 -4.54 5.79 13.48
CA GLU A 135 -3.83 7.04 13.15
C GLU A 135 -2.85 7.48 14.24
N SER A 136 -3.11 7.09 15.48
CA SER A 136 -2.22 7.33 16.62
C SER A 136 -0.80 6.74 16.46
N LEU A 137 -0.61 5.76 15.58
CA LEU A 137 0.71 5.21 15.28
C LEU A 137 1.57 6.15 14.42
N LYS A 138 0.98 7.11 13.72
CA LYS A 138 1.72 8.02 12.83
C LYS A 138 2.82 8.77 13.57
N GLU A 139 2.49 9.35 14.71
CA GLU A 139 3.45 10.16 15.50
C GLU A 139 4.69 9.36 15.87
N GLY A 140 4.51 8.11 16.31
CA GLY A 140 5.63 7.25 16.71
C GLY A 140 6.47 6.70 15.56
N LEU A 141 5.93 6.66 14.33
CA LEU A 141 6.60 6.10 13.17
C LEU A 141 7.17 7.16 12.22
N MET A 142 6.67 8.39 12.29
CA MET A 142 6.94 9.43 11.30
C MET A 142 8.43 9.73 11.15
N ASP A 143 9.11 10.04 12.24
CA ASP A 143 10.52 10.47 12.18
C ASP A 143 11.43 9.37 11.62
N CYS A 144 11.21 8.12 12.06
CA CYS A 144 11.98 6.98 11.59
C CYS A 144 11.79 6.72 10.09
N LEU A 145 10.56 6.83 9.60
CA LEU A 145 10.21 6.55 8.22
C LEU A 145 10.60 7.70 7.28
N VAL A 146 10.47 8.96 7.73
CA VAL A 146 10.95 10.15 6.99
C VAL A 146 12.47 10.08 6.83
N ALA A 147 13.21 9.72 7.87
CA ALA A 147 14.66 9.55 7.79
C ALA A 147 15.09 8.50 6.76
N ARG A 148 14.21 7.55 6.42
CA ARG A 148 14.41 6.52 5.39
C ARG A 148 13.92 6.92 4.00
N GLY A 149 13.24 8.06 3.86
CA GLY A 149 12.85 8.64 2.59
C GLY A 149 11.36 8.59 2.27
N VAL A 150 10.51 8.17 3.19
CA VAL A 150 9.04 8.24 3.02
C VAL A 150 8.64 9.71 2.87
N GLN A 151 7.83 9.99 1.84
CA GLN A 151 7.45 11.36 1.47
C GLN A 151 6.01 11.69 1.84
N ARG A 152 5.18 10.64 2.02
CA ARG A 152 3.75 10.82 2.25
C ARG A 152 3.22 9.86 3.30
N PHE A 153 2.57 10.41 4.33
CA PHE A 153 1.85 9.66 5.35
C PHE A 153 0.37 9.92 5.23
N VAL A 154 -0.41 8.85 5.18
CA VAL A 154 -1.87 8.94 5.11
C VAL A 154 -2.51 8.05 6.16
N SER A 155 -3.75 8.36 6.54
CA SER A 155 -4.59 7.40 7.25
C SER A 155 -4.98 6.30 6.30
N LEU A 156 -5.02 5.04 6.75
CA LEU A 156 -5.43 3.90 5.93
C LEU A 156 -6.79 4.18 5.27
N GLY A 157 -6.93 3.84 4.00
CA GLY A 157 -8.11 4.12 3.18
C GLY A 157 -8.12 5.51 2.56
N LYS A 158 -7.05 6.29 2.69
CA LYS A 158 -6.95 7.65 2.15
C LYS A 158 -5.85 7.81 1.10
N SER A 159 -5.15 6.73 0.75
CA SER A 159 -4.06 6.79 -0.22
C SER A 159 -4.49 7.35 -1.59
N PRO A 160 -5.63 6.98 -2.17
CA PRO A 160 -6.06 7.48 -3.47
C PRO A 160 -6.47 8.97 -3.48
N PHE A 161 -6.68 9.56 -2.31
CA PHE A 161 -7.19 10.92 -2.19
C PHE A 161 -6.05 11.89 -1.87
N ALA A 162 -5.77 12.78 -2.81
CA ALA A 162 -4.83 13.88 -2.61
C ALA A 162 -5.57 15.21 -2.50
N PHE A 163 -5.12 16.08 -1.60
CA PHE A 163 -5.63 17.44 -1.52
C PHE A 163 -4.94 18.32 -2.60
N PRO A 164 -5.67 19.24 -3.25
CA PRO A 164 -5.04 20.18 -4.17
C PRO A 164 -3.93 20.98 -3.48
N GLY A 165 -2.80 21.13 -4.17
CA GLY A 165 -1.68 21.94 -3.70
C GLY A 165 -0.70 21.23 -2.75
N VAL A 166 -0.93 19.98 -2.37
CA VAL A 166 0.09 19.22 -1.63
C VAL A 166 1.28 18.88 -2.53
N PRO A 167 2.50 18.80 -1.98
CA PRO A 167 3.65 18.31 -2.71
C PRO A 167 3.40 16.91 -3.27
N GLN A 168 3.79 16.67 -4.51
CA GLN A 168 3.82 15.36 -5.13
C GLN A 168 5.27 14.93 -5.32
N ASP A 169 5.59 13.70 -4.93
CA ASP A 169 6.95 13.15 -5.00
C ASP A 169 7.99 14.07 -4.34
N ALA A 170 7.63 14.63 -3.18
CA ALA A 170 8.39 15.65 -2.47
C ALA A 170 8.66 16.94 -3.29
N LEU A 171 7.95 17.16 -4.39
CA LEU A 171 8.11 18.33 -5.25
C LEU A 171 6.94 19.30 -5.09
N GLU A 172 7.24 20.54 -4.80
CA GLU A 172 6.27 21.65 -4.80
C GLU A 172 6.05 22.14 -6.25
N LEU A 173 5.21 21.42 -7.02
CA LEU A 173 4.99 21.71 -8.44
C LEU A 173 4.50 23.14 -8.69
N MET A 174 3.57 23.62 -7.86
CA MET A 174 3.04 24.99 -7.96
C MET A 174 4.16 26.02 -7.82
N ARG A 175 5.08 25.81 -6.89
CA ARG A 175 6.22 26.71 -6.68
C ARG A 175 7.18 26.74 -7.86
N ARG A 176 7.31 25.62 -8.58
CA ARG A 176 8.15 25.53 -9.80
C ARG A 176 7.46 26.10 -11.04
N ALA A 177 6.12 26.11 -11.05
CA ALA A 177 5.34 26.69 -12.15
C ALA A 177 5.22 28.22 -12.06
N CYS A 178 5.55 28.83 -10.91
CA CYS A 178 5.47 30.26 -10.67
C CYS A 178 6.85 30.92 -10.71
N LYS A 179 6.89 32.18 -11.13
CA LYS A 179 8.04 33.05 -10.95
C LYS A 179 7.78 33.98 -9.78
N TRP A 180 8.76 34.15 -8.92
CA TRP A 180 8.72 35.16 -7.88
C TRP A 180 9.05 36.52 -8.50
N ILE A 181 8.21 37.53 -8.24
CA ILE A 181 8.46 38.91 -8.57
C ILE A 181 8.64 39.65 -7.25
N VAL A 182 9.77 40.30 -7.09
CA VAL A 182 10.04 41.16 -5.95
C VAL A 182 9.79 42.59 -6.40
N ASP A 183 8.87 43.26 -5.72
CA ASP A 183 8.64 44.71 -5.87
C ASP A 183 9.24 45.38 -4.63
N GLU A 184 10.39 46.01 -4.80
CA GLU A 184 11.07 46.75 -3.72
C GLU A 184 10.54 48.16 -3.68
N ILE A 185 9.68 48.45 -2.72
CA ILE A 185 9.27 49.82 -2.42
C ILE A 185 10.40 50.46 -1.60
N ASN A 186 11.14 51.38 -2.21
CA ASN A 186 12.07 52.21 -1.45
C ASN A 186 11.24 53.20 -0.62
N PRO A 187 11.33 53.17 0.71
CA PRO A 187 10.74 54.22 1.52
C PRO A 187 11.48 55.53 1.23
N GLU A 188 10.72 56.60 0.86
CA GLU A 188 11.22 57.95 0.78
C GLU A 188 11.72 58.49 2.12
#